data_beef4c31ea597745e7f656d5ae517657
#
_entry.id   beef4c31ea597745e7f656d5ae517657
#
_cell.length_a   1.000
_cell.length_b   1.000
_cell.length_c   1.000
_cell.angle_alpha   90.00
_cell.angle_beta   90.00
_cell.angle_gamma   90.00
#
_symmetry.space_group_name_H-M   'P 1'
#
loop_
_entity.id
_entity.type
_entity.pdbx_description
1 polymer ?
#
loop_
_entity_poly.entity_id
_entity_poly.type
_entity_poly.pdbx_seq_one_letter_code
_entity_poly.pdbx_strand_id
1 'polypeptide(L)'
;MSTLMIGAATSEMALDAASLATGRMLEAPLRAGAFVIVHDQTPFCMISCDVIALTRDLVDEIGAGVAGTCGIPADNLLVTSTHTHHAPGTLPIYLNPRNEAFAQRTVAAAVDAARKAM
;
A
#
# COMPACT_ATOMS: atom_id res chain seq x y z
N MET A 1 25.94 -4.33 21.70
CA MET A 1 26.05 -4.67 20.28
C MET A 1 24.76 -4.23 19.58
N SER A 2 24.88 -3.48 18.50
CA SER A 2 23.70 -3.06 17.74
C SER A 2 23.12 -4.24 16.96
N THR A 3 21.79 -4.23 16.77
CA THR A 3 21.10 -5.26 15.99
C THR A 3 20.39 -4.60 14.80
N LEU A 4 20.36 -5.33 13.70
CA LEU A 4 19.66 -4.92 12.50
C LEU A 4 18.83 -6.10 12.01
N MET A 5 17.51 -5.92 11.91
CA MET A 5 16.61 -6.91 11.37
C MET A 5 15.87 -6.33 10.17
N ILE A 6 15.67 -7.15 9.16
CA ILE A 6 15.02 -6.73 7.91
C ILE A 6 13.94 -7.76 7.56
N GLY A 7 12.77 -7.26 7.19
CA GLY A 7 11.69 -8.08 6.71
C GLY A 7 11.05 -7.45 5.48
N ALA A 8 10.52 -8.29 4.61
CA ALA A 8 9.81 -7.85 3.42
C ALA A 8 8.61 -8.77 3.16
N ALA A 9 7.53 -8.20 2.67
CA ALA A 9 6.34 -8.96 2.34
C ALA A 9 5.49 -8.20 1.31
N THR A 10 4.59 -8.93 0.67
CA THR A 10 3.60 -8.34 -0.25
C THR A 10 2.20 -8.75 0.13
N SER A 11 1.23 -7.97 -0.28
CA SER A 11 -0.19 -8.28 -0.15
C SER A 11 -0.90 -7.85 -1.42
N GLU A 12 -1.80 -8.70 -1.94
CA GLU A 12 -2.57 -8.41 -3.14
C GLU A 12 -3.72 -7.44 -2.87
N MET A 13 -3.94 -6.56 -3.84
CA MET A 13 -5.15 -5.75 -3.91
C MET A 13 -6.11 -6.45 -4.88
N ALA A 14 -7.05 -7.21 -4.35
CA ALA A 14 -8.00 -7.96 -5.17
C ALA A 14 -8.90 -7.01 -5.98
N LEU A 15 -9.20 -7.40 -7.22
CA LEU A 15 -10.12 -6.69 -8.09
C LEU A 15 -11.46 -7.41 -8.11
N ASP A 16 -12.54 -6.65 -8.01
CA ASP A 16 -13.90 -7.20 -8.17
C ASP A 16 -14.34 -7.18 -9.64
N ALA A 17 -15.49 -7.78 -9.91
CA ALA A 17 -16.03 -7.84 -11.27
C ALA A 17 -16.29 -6.45 -11.86
N ALA A 18 -16.69 -5.47 -11.04
CA ALA A 18 -16.92 -4.10 -11.50
C ALA A 18 -15.62 -3.42 -11.92
N SER A 19 -14.52 -3.67 -11.19
CA SER A 19 -13.19 -3.15 -11.54
C SER A 19 -12.65 -3.77 -12.83
N LEU A 20 -13.07 -5.00 -13.15
CA LEU A 20 -12.69 -5.71 -14.38
C LEU A 20 -13.72 -5.58 -15.50
N ALA A 21 -14.76 -4.76 -15.31
CA ALA A 21 -15.80 -4.55 -16.30
C ALA A 21 -15.21 -4.06 -17.63
N THR A 22 -15.93 -4.31 -18.74
CA THR A 22 -15.57 -3.88 -20.11
C THR A 22 -14.42 -4.66 -20.74
N GLY A 23 -14.29 -5.96 -20.44
CA GLY A 23 -13.34 -6.84 -21.14
C GLY A 23 -11.89 -6.66 -20.77
N ARG A 24 -11.60 -5.96 -19.66
CA ARG A 24 -10.25 -5.84 -19.15
C ARG A 24 -9.82 -7.12 -18.46
N MET A 25 -8.56 -7.47 -18.63
CA MET A 25 -7.95 -8.64 -18.02
C MET A 25 -6.83 -8.21 -17.07
N LEU A 26 -6.68 -8.95 -15.99
CA LEU A 26 -5.56 -8.78 -15.06
C LEU A 26 -4.39 -9.60 -15.60
N GLU A 27 -3.35 -8.94 -16.09
CA GLU A 27 -2.13 -9.61 -16.58
C GLU A 27 -1.25 -10.09 -15.42
N ALA A 28 -1.21 -9.32 -14.34
CA ALA A 28 -0.46 -9.66 -13.15
C ALA A 28 -1.17 -9.11 -11.93
N PRO A 29 -1.05 -9.75 -10.75
CA PRO A 29 -1.65 -9.23 -9.54
C PRO A 29 -1.11 -7.84 -9.20
N LEU A 30 -2.01 -6.96 -8.76
CA LEU A 30 -1.64 -5.67 -8.18
C LEU A 30 -1.32 -5.87 -6.71
N ARG A 31 -0.19 -5.34 -6.25
CA ARG A 31 0.31 -5.59 -4.90
C ARG A 31 0.71 -4.32 -4.19
N ALA A 32 0.64 -4.37 -2.87
CA ALA A 32 1.42 -3.50 -1.99
C ALA A 32 2.59 -4.31 -1.47
N GLY A 33 3.78 -3.76 -1.56
CA GLY A 33 4.99 -4.36 -0.99
C GLY A 33 5.47 -3.53 0.20
N ALA A 34 5.92 -4.19 1.25
CA ALA A 34 6.49 -3.52 2.40
C ALA A 34 7.89 -4.06 2.70
N PHE A 35 8.73 -3.16 3.11
CA PHE A 35 10.09 -3.45 3.58
C PHE A 35 10.24 -2.79 4.95
N VAL A 36 10.56 -3.59 5.97
CA VAL A 36 10.71 -3.11 7.34
C VAL A 36 12.14 -3.32 7.78
N ILE A 37 12.74 -2.27 8.32
CA ILE A 37 14.06 -2.32 8.93
C ILE A 37 13.89 -1.98 10.41
N VAL A 38 14.39 -2.84 11.29
CA VAL A 38 14.43 -2.55 12.73
C VAL A 38 15.88 -2.44 13.15
N HIS A 39 16.28 -1.26 13.57
CA HIS A 39 17.61 -1.00 14.08
C HIS A 39 17.52 -0.64 15.57
N ASP A 40 18.08 -1.50 16.39
CA ASP A 40 18.06 -1.34 17.86
C ASP A 40 16.67 -1.01 18.41
N GLN A 41 15.66 -1.79 18.00
CA GLN A 41 14.26 -1.65 18.40
C GLN A 41 13.52 -0.46 17.76
N THR A 42 14.17 0.30 16.91
CA THR A 42 13.52 1.39 16.17
C THR A 42 13.11 0.90 14.78
N PRO A 43 11.80 0.80 14.49
CA PRO A 43 11.33 0.33 13.19
C PRO A 43 11.23 1.47 12.18
N PHE A 44 11.57 1.16 10.94
CA PHE A 44 11.31 1.99 9.76
C PHE A 44 10.62 1.13 8.72
N CYS A 45 9.67 1.70 8.01
CA CYS A 45 8.91 0.98 6.98
C CYS A 45 8.84 1.78 5.70
N MET A 46 9.05 1.09 4.59
CA MET A 46 8.80 1.63 3.26
C MET A 46 7.75 0.76 2.59
N ILE A 47 6.71 1.37 2.05
CA ILE A 47 5.63 0.68 1.34
C ILE A 47 5.55 1.21 -0.08
N SER A 48 5.42 0.31 -1.05
CA SER A 48 5.16 0.64 -2.45
C SER A 48 3.87 -0.03 -2.90
N CYS A 49 2.95 0.75 -3.46
CA CYS A 49 1.66 0.26 -3.93
C CYS A 49 1.59 0.33 -5.47
N ASP A 50 1.02 -0.70 -6.09
CA ASP A 50 0.80 -0.74 -7.55
C ASP A 50 -0.45 0.06 -7.92
N VAL A 51 -0.32 1.37 -7.80
CA VAL A 51 -1.34 2.36 -8.12
C VAL A 51 -0.69 3.55 -8.83
N ILE A 52 -1.50 4.39 -9.46
CA ILE A 52 -0.96 5.55 -10.17
C ILE A 52 -0.41 6.60 -9.20
N ALA A 53 -1.09 6.83 -8.09
CA ALA A 53 -0.65 7.75 -7.04
C ALA A 53 -1.51 7.56 -5.79
N LEU A 54 -1.06 8.09 -4.68
CA LEU A 54 -1.78 8.08 -3.42
C LEU A 54 -2.05 9.50 -2.97
N THR A 55 -3.30 9.79 -2.67
CA THR A 55 -3.69 11.09 -2.11
C THR A 55 -3.34 11.15 -0.63
N ARG A 56 -3.30 12.36 -0.08
CA ARG A 56 -2.91 12.58 1.32
C ARG A 56 -3.78 11.79 2.30
N ASP A 57 -5.08 11.74 2.05
CA ASP A 57 -6.01 10.99 2.91
C ASP A 57 -5.70 9.50 2.94
N LEU A 58 -5.35 8.90 1.80
CA LEU A 58 -4.98 7.49 1.74
C LEU A 58 -3.65 7.22 2.45
N VAL A 59 -2.68 8.11 2.28
CA VAL A 59 -1.40 8.00 2.99
C VAL A 59 -1.61 8.11 4.50
N ASP A 60 -2.47 9.02 4.94
CA ASP A 60 -2.78 9.18 6.36
C ASP A 60 -3.49 7.94 6.92
N GLU A 61 -4.41 7.33 6.17
CA GLU A 61 -5.07 6.09 6.57
C GLU A 61 -4.08 4.93 6.67
N ILE A 62 -3.17 4.80 5.70
CA ILE A 62 -2.11 3.78 5.75
C ILE A 62 -1.23 4.01 6.99
N GLY A 63 -0.83 5.25 7.23
CA GLY A 63 -0.02 5.61 8.38
C GLY A 63 -0.68 5.24 9.71
N ALA A 64 -1.97 5.56 9.86
CA ALA A 64 -2.74 5.21 11.05
C ALA A 64 -2.86 3.69 11.23
N GLY A 65 -3.11 2.96 10.13
CA GLY A 65 -3.20 1.50 10.16
C GLY A 65 -1.88 0.84 10.52
N VAL A 66 -0.77 1.31 9.97
CA VAL A 66 0.57 0.79 10.26
C VAL A 66 0.97 1.09 11.72
N ALA A 67 0.69 2.29 12.19
CA ALA A 67 0.95 2.64 13.59
C ALA A 67 0.14 1.77 14.55
N GLY A 68 -1.15 1.58 14.27
CA GLY A 68 -2.04 0.78 15.13
C GLY A 68 -1.76 -0.72 15.10
N THR A 69 -1.35 -1.26 13.96
CA THR A 69 -1.15 -2.70 13.75
C THR A 69 0.29 -3.13 14.02
N CYS A 70 1.26 -2.32 13.64
CA CYS A 70 2.69 -2.68 13.67
C CYS A 70 3.49 -1.89 14.71
N GLY A 71 2.92 -0.84 15.29
CA GLY A 71 3.63 0.02 16.20
C GLY A 71 4.70 0.90 15.55
N ILE A 72 4.65 1.09 14.24
CA ILE A 72 5.57 1.94 13.51
C ILE A 72 4.98 3.34 13.41
N PRO A 73 5.61 4.36 13.99
CA PRO A 73 5.07 5.72 13.92
C PRO A 73 5.11 6.28 12.50
N ALA A 74 4.19 7.18 12.19
CA ALA A 74 4.09 7.76 10.85
C ALA A 74 5.38 8.46 10.39
N ASP A 75 6.14 9.03 11.31
CA ASP A 75 7.41 9.67 11.00
C ASP A 75 8.48 8.69 10.49
N ASN A 76 8.30 7.40 10.76
CA ASN A 76 9.20 6.33 10.33
C ASN A 76 8.63 5.51 9.17
N LEU A 77 7.65 6.05 8.47
CA LEU A 77 6.98 5.40 7.35
C LEU A 77 7.12 6.24 6.08
N LEU A 78 7.54 5.59 5.01
CA LEU A 78 7.51 6.16 3.67
C LEU A 78 6.57 5.34 2.80
N VAL A 79 5.59 5.99 2.19
CA VAL A 79 4.63 5.35 1.28
C VAL A 79 4.85 5.89 -0.12
N THR A 80 4.99 4.99 -1.08
CA THR A 80 5.23 5.32 -2.48
C THR A 80 4.25 4.58 -3.38
N SER A 81 4.18 4.97 -4.64
CA SER A 81 3.42 4.27 -5.67
C SER A 81 4.33 3.95 -6.85
N THR A 82 4.03 2.85 -7.55
CA THR A 82 4.77 2.48 -8.76
C THR A 82 4.41 3.38 -9.96
N HIS A 83 3.32 4.11 -9.85
CA HIS A 83 2.77 4.96 -10.92
C HIS A 83 2.25 4.13 -12.10
N THR A 84 1.79 2.90 -11.85
CA THR A 84 1.18 2.09 -12.91
C THR A 84 -0.07 2.78 -13.45
N HIS A 85 -0.24 2.77 -14.77
CA HIS A 85 -1.43 3.29 -15.44
C HIS A 85 -2.46 2.19 -15.74
N HIS A 86 -2.22 0.98 -15.22
CA HIS A 86 -3.04 -0.21 -15.50
C HIS A 86 -3.76 -0.74 -14.25
N ALA A 87 -4.12 0.16 -13.34
CA ALA A 87 -4.88 -0.15 -12.14
C ALA A 87 -6.11 0.75 -12.05
N PRO A 88 -7.14 0.37 -11.26
CA PRO A 88 -8.24 1.29 -10.97
C PRO A 88 -7.74 2.60 -10.35
N GLY A 89 -8.44 3.69 -10.59
CA GLY A 89 -8.00 5.00 -10.12
C GLY A 89 -8.09 5.17 -8.61
N THR A 90 -7.00 5.56 -7.98
CA THR A 90 -6.94 5.88 -6.55
C THR A 90 -7.04 7.39 -6.30
N LEU A 91 -7.10 8.17 -7.34
CA LEU A 91 -7.36 9.62 -7.28
C LEU A 91 -8.32 10.01 -8.41
N PRO A 92 -9.04 11.12 -8.28
CA PRO A 92 -9.87 11.60 -9.39
C PRO A 92 -8.98 12.14 -10.51
N ILE A 93 -9.26 11.72 -11.74
CA ILE A 93 -8.54 12.15 -12.94
C ILE A 93 -9.55 12.60 -13.97
N TYR A 94 -9.43 13.84 -14.46
CA TYR A 94 -10.38 14.46 -15.38
C TYR A 94 -11.79 14.45 -14.77
N LEU A 95 -12.75 13.83 -15.46
CA LEU A 95 -14.14 13.71 -14.99
C LEU A 95 -14.41 12.38 -14.29
N ASN A 96 -13.40 11.55 -14.11
CA ASN A 96 -13.55 10.24 -13.47
C ASN A 96 -13.26 10.33 -11.99
N PRO A 97 -14.21 9.96 -11.10
CA PRO A 97 -13.94 9.87 -9.68
C PRO A 97 -12.98 8.71 -9.39
N ARG A 98 -12.32 8.77 -8.25
CA ARG A 98 -11.51 7.63 -7.82
C ARG A 98 -12.41 6.44 -7.47
N ASN A 99 -11.86 5.24 -7.63
CA ASN A 99 -12.53 4.01 -7.23
C ASN A 99 -12.34 3.83 -5.72
N GLU A 100 -13.36 4.16 -4.92
CA GLU A 100 -13.28 4.10 -3.46
C GLU A 100 -13.04 2.68 -2.95
N ALA A 101 -13.69 1.68 -3.52
CA ALA A 101 -13.51 0.30 -3.10
C ALA A 101 -12.05 -0.15 -3.30
N PHE A 102 -11.46 0.17 -4.44
CA PHE A 102 -10.07 -0.16 -4.72
C PHE A 102 -9.12 0.66 -3.85
N ALA A 103 -9.40 1.94 -3.61
CA ALA A 103 -8.61 2.77 -2.72
C ALA A 103 -8.53 2.18 -1.31
N GLN A 104 -9.66 1.69 -0.78
CA GLN A 104 -9.70 1.04 0.53
C GLN A 104 -8.98 -0.31 0.54
N ARG A 105 -9.05 -1.08 -0.53
CA ARG A 105 -8.25 -2.31 -0.67
C ARG A 105 -6.76 -2.02 -0.72
N THR A 106 -6.38 -0.90 -1.33
CA THR A 106 -4.97 -0.47 -1.36
C THR A 106 -4.49 -0.16 0.06
N VAL A 107 -5.27 0.58 0.85
CA VAL A 107 -4.94 0.85 2.25
C VAL A 107 -4.79 -0.45 3.03
N ALA A 108 -5.76 -1.35 2.92
CA ALA A 108 -5.75 -2.64 3.63
C ALA A 108 -4.52 -3.48 3.23
N ALA A 109 -4.21 -3.55 1.94
CA ALA A 109 -3.06 -4.32 1.45
C ALA A 109 -1.74 -3.72 1.94
N ALA A 110 -1.62 -2.40 1.95
CA ALA A 110 -0.41 -1.73 2.44
C ALA A 110 -0.17 -2.04 3.93
N VAL A 111 -1.21 -1.95 4.74
CA VAL A 111 -1.13 -2.27 6.18
C VAL A 111 -0.80 -3.75 6.38
N ASP A 112 -1.45 -4.64 5.62
CA ASP A 112 -1.21 -6.08 5.72
C ASP A 112 0.23 -6.44 5.30
N ALA A 113 0.75 -5.84 4.25
CA ALA A 113 2.13 -6.05 3.82
C ALA A 113 3.13 -5.64 4.92
N ALA A 114 2.90 -4.49 5.55
CA ALA A 114 3.74 -4.04 6.67
C ALA A 114 3.67 -5.00 7.85
N ARG A 115 2.47 -5.47 8.19
CA ARG A 115 2.27 -6.46 9.26
C ARG A 115 3.04 -7.75 8.99
N LYS A 116 2.97 -8.26 7.76
CA LYS A 116 3.67 -9.49 7.36
C LYS A 116 5.19 -9.32 7.32
N ALA A 117 5.68 -8.11 7.05
CA ALA A 117 7.11 -7.82 6.98
C ALA A 117 7.76 -7.67 8.38
N MET A 118 6.96 -7.49 9.40
CA MET A 118 7.44 -7.42 10.79
C MET A 118 7.94 -8.82 11.30
#